data_4303a959d996785fdc6fd2a7dd60c183
#
_entry.id   4303a959d996785fdc6fd2a7dd60c183
#
_cell.length_a   1.000
_cell.length_b   1.000
_cell.length_c   1.000
_cell.angle_alpha   90.00
_cell.angle_beta   90.00
_cell.angle_gamma   90.00
#
_symmetry.space_group_name_H-M   'P 1'
#
loop_
_entity.id
_entity.type
_entity.pdbx_description
1 polymer ?
#
loop_
_entity_poly.entity_id
_entity_poly.type
_entity_poly.pdbx_seq_one_letter_code
_entity_poly.pdbx_strand_id
1 'polypeptide(L)'
;MSKMMAFDQEAREAMRRGVAKLARAVKVTLGPKGRNVILQKSFGSPTVTKDGVTVAKEIDLEDVYENMGARMVREVASKTSDVAGDGTTTATVLAEAVFNEGLRAVVAGVNPVQMKAGIEKAVEHIAAKLKEMSIPVKGKKEMAQVAAIAANNDMEIGELLAEAMDKVGKDGVITVDEGKSLKTEVEWVEGMQFDRGYLSPYFVTNPQQMQAVLEDCYVLVFEKKISTVKDIVPLLEAVVNAGKPLLIVSEEVDGEALATLVINRLRGTFQVCAVKAPGYGDRRKAMLEDIAILTGATAVFENLGMKLESLGLAELGRAKKVIVDKDNTTIIEGAGKTADIKSRIEQIRNEIAAATSDYDREKLEERLAKLSGGVAKINVGAATESEMKEKKARVEDALHATRAAVEEGILPGGGVALLRASSQVKPKGLSEDETVGFNIVVRACRAPVTMISSNAGQDGSIVCEKVLSGSGNFGYNAATNEYEDLVKAGVIDPTKVTRTALQNATSVSTLLLTSDALIAEKPKDAKPKGGGAGHGGDYDMY
;
A
#
# COMPACT_ATOMS: atom_id res chain seq x y z
N MET A 1 13.23 -21.23 23.54
CA MET A 1 14.40 -20.96 22.68
C MET A 1 15.31 -19.97 23.37
N SER A 2 16.63 -20.15 23.31
CA SER A 2 17.59 -19.18 23.89
C SER A 2 17.58 -17.89 23.06
N LYS A 3 17.71 -16.76 23.75
CA LYS A 3 17.79 -15.43 23.12
C LYS A 3 19.25 -14.97 23.09
N MET A 4 19.62 -14.26 22.04
CA MET A 4 20.86 -13.50 21.93
C MET A 4 20.52 -12.03 22.20
N MET A 5 21.42 -11.32 22.83
CA MET A 5 21.26 -9.90 23.18
C MET A 5 22.49 -9.12 22.74
N ALA A 6 22.27 -7.94 22.19
CA ALA A 6 23.30 -6.94 21.94
C ALA A 6 22.85 -5.63 22.59
N PHE A 7 23.79 -4.84 23.06
CA PHE A 7 23.53 -3.62 23.81
C PHE A 7 24.38 -2.46 23.29
N ASP A 8 23.98 -1.25 23.63
CA ASP A 8 24.78 -0.03 23.43
C ASP A 8 25.30 0.13 21.99
N GLN A 9 26.60 0.35 21.87
CA GLN A 9 27.26 0.62 20.61
C GLN A 9 27.24 -0.58 19.65
N GLU A 10 27.35 -1.81 20.16
CA GLU A 10 27.29 -3.02 19.33
C GLU A 10 25.93 -3.14 18.62
N ALA A 11 24.86 -2.94 19.38
CA ALA A 11 23.49 -2.99 18.86
C ALA A 11 23.27 -1.89 17.79
N ARG A 12 23.69 -0.66 18.08
CA ARG A 12 23.54 0.49 17.17
C ARG A 12 24.33 0.31 15.87
N GLU A 13 25.55 -0.18 15.96
CA GLU A 13 26.40 -0.39 14.79
C GLU A 13 25.88 -1.54 13.90
N ALA A 14 25.39 -2.62 14.49
CA ALA A 14 24.74 -3.70 13.75
C ALA A 14 23.49 -3.21 13.01
N MET A 15 22.61 -2.46 13.69
CA MET A 15 21.45 -1.82 13.03
C MET A 15 21.88 -0.90 11.88
N ARG A 16 22.91 -0.08 12.09
CA ARG A 16 23.44 0.85 11.06
C ARG A 16 23.89 0.10 9.81
N ARG A 17 24.61 -1.01 9.98
CA ARG A 17 25.04 -1.84 8.85
C ARG A 17 23.84 -2.45 8.11
N GLY A 18 22.82 -2.91 8.82
CA GLY A 18 21.59 -3.44 8.24
C GLY A 18 20.82 -2.39 7.44
N VAL A 19 20.59 -1.22 8.02
CA VAL A 19 19.97 -0.07 7.36
C VAL A 19 20.73 0.31 6.08
N ALA A 20 22.07 0.43 6.17
CA ALA A 20 22.90 0.80 5.03
C ALA A 20 22.87 -0.23 3.89
N LYS A 21 22.87 -1.53 4.20
CA LYS A 21 22.79 -2.60 3.19
C LYS A 21 21.48 -2.54 2.42
N LEU A 22 20.36 -2.43 3.11
CA LEU A 22 19.05 -2.31 2.46
C LEU A 22 18.93 -1.01 1.67
N ALA A 23 19.24 0.13 2.29
CA ALA A 23 19.16 1.42 1.62
C ALA A 23 20.05 1.49 0.36
N ARG A 24 21.25 0.88 0.40
CA ARG A 24 22.15 0.83 -0.76
C ARG A 24 21.54 0.09 -1.94
N ALA A 25 20.81 -1.01 -1.69
CA ALA A 25 20.13 -1.77 -2.75
C ALA A 25 18.92 -1.02 -3.32
N VAL A 26 18.19 -0.30 -2.47
CA VAL A 26 16.97 0.42 -2.87
C VAL A 26 17.29 1.75 -3.58
N LYS A 27 18.18 2.58 -3.02
CA LYS A 27 18.43 3.95 -3.52
C LYS A 27 19.04 4.06 -4.92
N VAL A 28 19.60 2.97 -5.46
CA VAL A 28 20.10 2.94 -6.84
C VAL A 28 18.98 3.06 -7.87
N THR A 29 17.73 2.78 -7.48
CA THR A 29 16.56 2.87 -8.35
C THR A 29 15.97 4.28 -8.44
N LEU A 30 16.39 5.21 -7.56
CA LEU A 30 15.77 6.52 -7.40
C LEU A 30 16.02 7.45 -8.60
N GLY A 31 14.96 8.07 -9.09
CA GLY A 31 14.99 9.09 -10.12
C GLY A 31 15.02 8.54 -11.56
N PRO A 32 14.98 9.44 -12.56
CA PRO A 32 14.85 9.03 -13.98
C PRO A 32 16.05 8.24 -14.50
N LYS A 33 17.25 8.48 -13.95
CA LYS A 33 18.47 7.72 -14.25
C LYS A 33 18.79 6.63 -13.23
N GLY A 34 17.81 6.27 -12.39
CA GLY A 34 17.89 5.12 -11.51
C GLY A 34 18.07 3.82 -12.30
N ARG A 35 18.73 2.83 -11.68
CA ARG A 35 19.08 1.56 -12.30
C ARG A 35 18.19 0.43 -11.80
N ASN A 36 18.08 -0.61 -12.62
CA ASN A 36 17.36 -1.82 -12.25
C ASN A 36 18.15 -2.63 -11.20
N VAL A 37 17.40 -3.34 -10.37
CA VAL A 37 17.91 -4.36 -9.45
C VAL A 37 17.43 -5.72 -9.96
N ILE A 38 18.32 -6.72 -9.92
CA ILE A 38 18.00 -8.10 -10.31
C ILE A 38 17.80 -8.91 -9.03
N LEU A 39 16.63 -9.52 -8.91
CA LEU A 39 16.21 -10.34 -7.76
C LEU A 39 16.17 -11.80 -8.18
N GLN A 40 16.89 -12.65 -7.47
CA GLN A 40 16.83 -14.10 -7.67
C GLN A 40 15.51 -14.64 -7.13
N LYS A 41 14.85 -15.51 -7.90
CA LYS A 41 13.69 -16.28 -7.41
C LYS A 41 14.08 -17.72 -7.09
N SER A 42 13.37 -18.31 -6.16
CA SER A 42 13.56 -19.73 -5.80
C SER A 42 13.22 -20.65 -6.97
N PHE A 43 12.29 -20.24 -7.85
CA PHE A 43 11.88 -20.94 -9.07
C PHE A 43 11.65 -19.94 -10.19
N GLY A 44 12.08 -20.26 -11.41
CA GLY A 44 11.89 -19.43 -12.61
C GLY A 44 13.03 -18.44 -12.85
N SER A 45 12.81 -17.52 -13.78
CA SER A 45 13.79 -16.50 -14.15
C SER A 45 13.91 -15.41 -13.09
N PRO A 46 15.11 -14.78 -12.93
CA PRO A 46 15.27 -13.62 -12.05
C PRO A 46 14.31 -12.49 -12.43
N THR A 47 13.84 -11.76 -11.43
CA THR A 47 13.01 -10.56 -11.63
C THR A 47 13.90 -9.35 -11.73
N VAL A 48 13.67 -8.52 -12.76
CA VAL A 48 14.32 -7.21 -12.92
C VAL A 48 13.30 -6.13 -12.57
N THR A 49 13.64 -5.25 -11.62
CA THR A 49 12.72 -4.22 -11.13
C THR A 49 13.44 -2.91 -10.80
N LYS A 50 12.69 -1.80 -10.87
CA LYS A 50 13.07 -0.48 -10.32
C LYS A 50 12.24 -0.13 -9.08
N ASP A 51 11.21 -0.90 -8.76
CA ASP A 51 10.35 -0.61 -7.62
C ASP A 51 11.08 -0.83 -6.29
N GLY A 52 11.16 0.23 -5.50
CA GLY A 52 11.89 0.23 -4.24
C GLY A 52 11.28 -0.67 -3.18
N VAL A 53 9.95 -0.82 -3.12
CA VAL A 53 9.30 -1.69 -2.13
C VAL A 53 9.51 -3.16 -2.46
N THR A 54 9.47 -3.53 -3.74
CA THR A 54 9.77 -4.90 -4.19
C THR A 54 11.21 -5.28 -3.84
N VAL A 55 12.17 -4.37 -4.10
CA VAL A 55 13.57 -4.60 -3.72
C VAL A 55 13.71 -4.74 -2.20
N ALA A 56 13.08 -3.86 -1.42
CA ALA A 56 13.18 -3.88 0.04
C ALA A 56 12.59 -5.15 0.66
N LYS A 57 11.49 -5.69 0.09
CA LYS A 57 10.82 -6.92 0.58
C LYS A 57 11.68 -8.17 0.40
N GLU A 58 12.53 -8.23 -0.61
CA GLU A 58 13.38 -9.39 -0.92
C GLU A 58 14.69 -9.43 -0.10
N ILE A 59 15.00 -8.35 0.66
CA ILE A 59 16.24 -8.29 1.42
C ILE A 59 16.06 -8.90 2.80
N ASP A 60 16.64 -10.05 3.01
CA ASP A 60 16.90 -10.67 4.32
C ASP A 60 18.41 -10.91 4.49
N LEU A 61 18.95 -10.49 5.64
CA LEU A 61 20.38 -10.58 5.93
C LEU A 61 20.68 -11.76 6.86
N GLU A 62 21.86 -12.38 6.69
CA GLU A 62 22.30 -13.51 7.51
C GLU A 62 22.51 -13.14 8.98
N ASP A 63 23.12 -11.98 9.23
CA ASP A 63 23.28 -11.47 10.60
C ASP A 63 21.94 -11.00 11.15
N VAL A 64 21.53 -11.59 12.27
CA VAL A 64 20.21 -11.38 12.87
C VAL A 64 20.01 -9.92 13.32
N TYR A 65 21.03 -9.29 13.87
CA TYR A 65 20.95 -7.90 14.34
C TYR A 65 20.96 -6.90 13.18
N GLU A 66 21.79 -7.14 12.16
CA GLU A 66 21.75 -6.34 10.94
C GLU A 66 20.39 -6.48 10.24
N ASN A 67 19.83 -7.71 10.22
CA ASN A 67 18.52 -7.96 9.63
C ASN A 67 17.39 -7.24 10.37
N MET A 68 17.50 -7.04 11.69
CA MET A 68 16.53 -6.21 12.43
C MET A 68 16.56 -4.77 11.93
N GLY A 69 17.73 -4.18 11.73
CA GLY A 69 17.85 -2.83 11.15
C GLY A 69 17.30 -2.75 9.72
N ALA A 70 17.61 -3.72 8.88
CA ALA A 70 17.07 -3.81 7.52
C ALA A 70 15.53 -3.93 7.52
N ARG A 71 14.96 -4.79 8.36
CA ARG A 71 13.51 -4.98 8.48
C ARG A 71 12.77 -3.72 8.93
N MET A 72 13.35 -2.93 9.81
CA MET A 72 12.76 -1.66 10.23
C MET A 72 12.66 -0.66 9.06
N VAL A 73 13.70 -0.57 8.20
CA VAL A 73 13.64 0.30 7.02
C VAL A 73 12.73 -0.30 5.92
N ARG A 74 12.65 -1.63 5.80
CA ARG A 74 11.65 -2.29 4.95
C ARG A 74 10.23 -1.89 5.34
N GLU A 75 9.95 -1.81 6.65
CA GLU A 75 8.66 -1.34 7.16
C GLU A 75 8.34 0.10 6.73
N VAL A 76 9.36 1.00 6.66
CA VAL A 76 9.18 2.36 6.12
C VAL A 76 8.67 2.32 4.69
N ALA A 77 9.33 1.53 3.82
CA ALA A 77 8.93 1.40 2.42
C ALA A 77 7.51 0.83 2.29
N SER A 78 7.19 -0.23 3.04
CA SER A 78 5.87 -0.87 3.01
C SER A 78 4.76 0.06 3.48
N LYS A 79 4.93 0.74 4.62
CA LYS A 79 3.93 1.72 5.12
C LYS A 79 3.73 2.89 4.17
N THR A 80 4.77 3.34 3.49
CA THR A 80 4.67 4.43 2.54
C THR A 80 3.89 4.00 1.30
N SER A 81 4.13 2.78 0.80
CA SER A 81 3.33 2.17 -0.25
C SER A 81 1.86 2.04 0.13
N ASP A 82 1.57 1.52 1.34
CA ASP A 82 0.21 1.30 1.83
C ASP A 82 -0.62 2.60 1.91
N VAL A 83 0.00 3.71 2.34
CA VAL A 83 -0.71 4.99 2.60
C VAL A 83 -0.76 5.89 1.36
N ALA A 84 0.33 5.94 0.59
CA ALA A 84 0.49 6.88 -0.52
C ALA A 84 0.62 6.21 -1.90
N GLY A 85 0.80 4.90 -1.93
CA GLY A 85 0.94 4.11 -3.16
C GLY A 85 2.27 4.28 -3.88
N ASP A 86 3.09 5.26 -3.48
CA ASP A 86 4.37 5.61 -4.09
C ASP A 86 5.32 6.23 -3.05
N GLY A 87 6.54 6.62 -3.46
CA GLY A 87 7.53 7.30 -2.61
C GLY A 87 8.36 6.37 -1.71
N THR A 88 8.30 5.08 -1.93
CA THR A 88 8.97 4.03 -1.12
C THR A 88 10.49 4.19 -1.09
N THR A 89 11.10 4.48 -2.24
CA THR A 89 12.53 4.73 -2.36
C THR A 89 12.95 6.03 -1.68
N THR A 90 12.17 7.10 -1.84
CA THR A 90 12.40 8.39 -1.16
C THR A 90 12.33 8.23 0.36
N ALA A 91 11.34 7.49 0.86
CA ALA A 91 11.19 7.20 2.28
C ALA A 91 12.39 6.42 2.84
N THR A 92 12.89 5.43 2.08
CA THR A 92 14.09 4.65 2.45
C THR A 92 15.34 5.55 2.53
N VAL A 93 15.53 6.44 1.55
CA VAL A 93 16.65 7.39 1.53
C VAL A 93 16.59 8.37 2.70
N LEU A 94 15.41 8.88 3.01
CA LEU A 94 15.19 9.75 4.17
C LEU A 94 15.43 9.01 5.48
N ALA A 95 14.96 7.77 5.62
CA ALA A 95 15.18 6.97 6.82
C ALA A 95 16.66 6.71 7.07
N GLU A 96 17.43 6.33 6.05
CA GLU A 96 18.88 6.17 6.14
C GLU A 96 19.56 7.47 6.57
N ALA A 97 19.16 8.60 5.98
CA ALA A 97 19.76 9.91 6.27
C ALA A 97 19.47 10.37 7.71
N VAL A 98 18.22 10.30 8.16
CA VAL A 98 17.82 10.67 9.54
C VAL A 98 18.50 9.77 10.55
N PHE A 99 18.52 8.45 10.31
CA PHE A 99 19.15 7.50 11.22
C PHE A 99 20.65 7.72 11.34
N ASN A 100 21.38 7.91 10.23
CA ASN A 100 22.82 8.13 10.26
C ASN A 100 23.20 9.45 10.95
N GLU A 101 22.49 10.54 10.67
CA GLU A 101 22.72 11.83 11.32
C GLU A 101 22.35 11.77 12.82
N GLY A 102 21.24 11.13 13.16
CA GLY A 102 20.82 10.94 14.55
C GLY A 102 21.78 10.07 15.35
N LEU A 103 22.28 8.99 14.76
CA LEU A 103 23.26 8.11 15.41
C LEU A 103 24.55 8.85 15.75
N ARG A 104 25.05 9.71 14.85
CA ARG A 104 26.21 10.58 15.14
C ARG A 104 25.97 11.49 16.35
N ALA A 105 24.77 12.06 16.45
CA ALA A 105 24.40 12.92 17.58
C ALA A 105 24.28 12.11 18.88
N VAL A 106 23.70 10.93 18.88
CA VAL A 106 23.61 10.04 20.06
C VAL A 106 24.99 9.63 20.54
N VAL A 107 25.90 9.27 19.63
CA VAL A 107 27.31 8.95 19.98
C VAL A 107 28.04 10.15 20.54
N ALA A 108 27.66 11.37 20.11
CA ALA A 108 28.20 12.62 20.64
C ALA A 108 27.59 13.02 22.01
N GLY A 109 26.67 12.24 22.57
CA GLY A 109 26.12 12.46 23.91
C GLY A 109 24.77 13.19 23.95
N VAL A 110 24.12 13.43 22.79
CA VAL A 110 22.78 14.04 22.72
C VAL A 110 21.75 13.04 23.27
N ASN A 111 20.84 13.53 24.11
CA ASN A 111 19.77 12.69 24.67
C ASN A 111 18.79 12.21 23.59
N PRO A 112 18.67 10.89 23.32
CA PRO A 112 17.85 10.37 22.23
C PRO A 112 16.36 10.72 22.36
N VAL A 113 15.83 10.84 23.57
CA VAL A 113 14.40 11.13 23.81
C VAL A 113 14.10 12.60 23.50
N GLN A 114 14.95 13.53 23.91
CA GLN A 114 14.80 14.95 23.58
C GLN A 114 15.05 15.20 22.10
N MET A 115 16.06 14.54 21.54
CA MET A 115 16.33 14.57 20.10
C MET A 115 15.12 14.10 19.27
N LYS A 116 14.44 13.02 19.70
CA LYS A 116 13.18 12.55 19.08
C LYS A 116 12.11 13.64 19.06
N ALA A 117 11.89 14.33 20.19
CA ALA A 117 10.91 15.41 20.25
C ALA A 117 11.24 16.55 19.26
N GLY A 118 12.52 16.86 19.10
CA GLY A 118 12.97 17.83 18.09
C GLY A 118 12.74 17.37 16.65
N ILE A 119 12.99 16.08 16.36
CA ILE A 119 12.69 15.46 15.06
C ILE A 119 11.20 15.57 14.75
N GLU A 120 10.31 15.20 15.69
CA GLU A 120 8.87 15.25 15.53
C GLU A 120 8.36 16.67 15.21
N LYS A 121 8.87 17.68 15.92
CA LYS A 121 8.55 19.10 15.65
C LYS A 121 9.03 19.56 14.28
N ALA A 122 10.20 19.13 13.84
CA ALA A 122 10.69 19.45 12.50
C ALA A 122 9.79 18.87 11.41
N VAL A 123 9.37 17.61 11.57
CA VAL A 123 8.45 16.93 10.64
C VAL A 123 7.12 17.64 10.56
N GLU A 124 6.55 18.04 11.70
CA GLU A 124 5.29 18.80 11.75
C GLU A 124 5.39 20.12 10.96
N HIS A 125 6.45 20.89 11.21
CA HIS A 125 6.66 22.18 10.53
C HIS A 125 6.93 22.01 9.03
N ILE A 126 7.74 21.02 8.64
CA ILE A 126 8.01 20.74 7.22
C ILE A 126 6.75 20.23 6.51
N ALA A 127 5.96 19.34 7.14
CA ALA A 127 4.71 18.84 6.57
C ALA A 127 3.68 19.98 6.36
N ALA A 128 3.57 20.89 7.34
CA ALA A 128 2.73 22.08 7.20
C ALA A 128 3.20 22.97 6.04
N LYS A 129 4.51 23.13 5.87
CA LYS A 129 5.08 23.92 4.77
C LYS A 129 4.89 23.27 3.41
N LEU A 130 5.01 21.94 3.30
CA LEU A 130 4.69 21.19 2.09
C LEU A 130 3.23 21.40 1.68
N LYS A 131 2.31 21.35 2.65
CA LYS A 131 0.88 21.61 2.40
C LYS A 131 0.61 23.04 1.91
N GLU A 132 1.31 24.04 2.47
CA GLU A 132 1.22 25.43 2.03
C GLU A 132 1.75 25.63 0.59
N MET A 133 2.81 24.89 0.23
CA MET A 133 3.42 24.93 -1.11
C MET A 133 2.63 24.15 -2.17
N SER A 134 1.69 23.31 -1.75
CA SER A 134 0.95 22.41 -2.63
C SER A 134 0.08 23.17 -3.65
N ILE A 135 0.13 22.72 -4.91
CA ILE A 135 -0.67 23.22 -6.02
C ILE A 135 -1.85 22.27 -6.22
N PRO A 136 -3.11 22.70 -6.02
CA PRO A 136 -4.27 21.84 -6.18
C PRO A 136 -4.46 21.35 -7.62
N VAL A 137 -4.85 20.10 -7.79
CA VAL A 137 -5.24 19.48 -9.07
C VAL A 137 -6.76 19.52 -9.17
N LYS A 138 -7.31 20.29 -10.11
CA LYS A 138 -8.76 20.62 -10.13
C LYS A 138 -9.51 20.15 -11.38
N GLY A 139 -8.85 19.69 -12.42
CA GLY A 139 -9.52 19.40 -13.67
C GLY A 139 -9.06 18.10 -14.33
N LYS A 140 -9.91 17.55 -15.22
CA LYS A 140 -9.59 16.34 -16.00
C LYS A 140 -8.25 16.48 -16.75
N LYS A 141 -7.98 17.66 -17.32
CA LYS A 141 -6.74 17.93 -18.05
C LYS A 141 -5.51 17.86 -17.13
N GLU A 142 -5.61 18.43 -15.92
CA GLU A 142 -4.53 18.41 -14.94
C GLU A 142 -4.32 16.99 -14.41
N MET A 143 -5.40 16.24 -14.15
CA MET A 143 -5.32 14.81 -13.79
C MET A 143 -4.64 13.99 -14.87
N ALA A 144 -4.99 14.22 -16.15
CA ALA A 144 -4.35 13.54 -17.28
C ALA A 144 -2.85 13.84 -17.37
N GLN A 145 -2.43 15.07 -17.13
CA GLN A 145 -1.02 15.46 -17.09
C GLN A 145 -0.27 14.77 -15.95
N VAL A 146 -0.83 14.78 -14.74
CA VAL A 146 -0.24 14.08 -13.58
C VAL A 146 -0.10 12.59 -13.85
N ALA A 147 -1.17 11.97 -14.35
CA ALA A 147 -1.19 10.55 -14.67
C ALA A 147 -0.18 10.19 -15.78
N ALA A 148 -0.11 11.00 -16.83
CA ALA A 148 0.85 10.80 -17.90
C ALA A 148 2.30 10.86 -17.41
N ILE A 149 2.62 11.85 -16.55
CA ILE A 149 3.96 12.01 -15.98
C ILE A 149 4.32 10.78 -15.12
N ALA A 150 3.42 10.35 -14.27
CA ALA A 150 3.60 9.16 -13.44
C ALA A 150 3.71 7.87 -14.28
N ALA A 151 3.10 7.85 -15.48
CA ALA A 151 3.20 6.78 -16.46
C ALA A 151 4.40 6.91 -17.42
N ASN A 152 5.48 7.58 -17.03
CA ASN A 152 6.67 7.84 -17.87
C ASN A 152 6.39 8.68 -19.13
N ASN A 153 5.56 9.71 -19.03
CA ASN A 153 5.08 10.59 -20.10
C ASN A 153 4.19 9.90 -21.16
N ASP A 154 3.52 8.82 -20.77
CA ASP A 154 2.54 8.14 -21.62
C ASP A 154 1.19 8.87 -21.51
N MET A 155 0.89 9.72 -22.52
CA MET A 155 -0.36 10.50 -22.56
C MET A 155 -1.59 9.63 -22.76
N GLU A 156 -1.48 8.48 -23.42
CA GLU A 156 -2.60 7.56 -23.61
C GLU A 156 -3.07 6.99 -22.25
N ILE A 157 -2.12 6.53 -21.43
CA ILE A 157 -2.41 6.11 -20.06
C ILE A 157 -2.94 7.28 -19.22
N GLY A 158 -2.37 8.49 -19.40
CA GLY A 158 -2.79 9.68 -18.68
C GLY A 158 -4.24 10.06 -18.94
N GLU A 159 -4.66 10.11 -20.19
CA GLU A 159 -6.04 10.43 -20.59
C GLU A 159 -7.03 9.36 -20.11
N LEU A 160 -6.66 8.10 -20.22
CA LEU A 160 -7.47 6.95 -19.80
C LEU A 160 -7.71 6.96 -18.29
N LEU A 161 -6.67 7.21 -17.48
CA LEU A 161 -6.80 7.33 -16.02
C LEU A 161 -7.63 8.55 -15.62
N ALA A 162 -7.43 9.69 -16.27
CA ALA A 162 -8.22 10.89 -16.00
C ALA A 162 -9.70 10.70 -16.36
N GLU A 163 -10.01 9.98 -17.44
CA GLU A 163 -11.39 9.64 -17.79
C GLU A 163 -12.00 8.69 -16.76
N ALA A 164 -11.24 7.68 -16.33
CA ALA A 164 -11.69 6.76 -15.29
C ALA A 164 -12.00 7.51 -13.98
N MET A 165 -11.09 8.36 -13.52
CA MET A 165 -11.26 9.12 -12.28
C MET A 165 -12.38 10.16 -12.35
N ASP A 166 -12.54 10.84 -13.48
CA ASP A 166 -13.61 11.83 -13.67
C ASP A 166 -14.99 11.18 -13.60
N LYS A 167 -15.13 9.97 -14.15
CA LYS A 167 -16.40 9.24 -14.21
C LYS A 167 -16.77 8.52 -12.92
N VAL A 168 -15.81 7.89 -12.22
CA VAL A 168 -16.10 7.23 -10.93
C VAL A 168 -16.08 8.21 -9.75
N GLY A 169 -15.54 9.41 -9.94
CA GLY A 169 -15.38 10.40 -8.86
C GLY A 169 -14.19 10.13 -7.94
N LYS A 170 -14.02 10.98 -6.92
CA LYS A 170 -12.87 10.92 -6.00
C LYS A 170 -12.79 9.62 -5.21
N ASP A 171 -13.93 9.11 -4.77
CA ASP A 171 -14.06 7.90 -3.94
C ASP A 171 -14.37 6.65 -4.79
N GLY A 172 -14.33 6.78 -6.11
CA GLY A 172 -14.67 5.71 -7.04
C GLY A 172 -13.56 4.66 -7.14
N VAL A 173 -13.96 3.44 -7.46
CA VAL A 173 -13.07 2.30 -7.56
C VAL A 173 -12.52 2.18 -8.97
N ILE A 174 -11.19 2.10 -9.08
CA ILE A 174 -10.49 1.80 -10.33
C ILE A 174 -9.59 0.59 -10.06
N THR A 175 -9.75 -0.45 -10.88
CA THR A 175 -8.92 -1.67 -10.83
C THR A 175 -8.13 -1.80 -12.11
N VAL A 176 -6.94 -2.41 -12.02
CA VAL A 176 -6.07 -2.66 -13.16
C VAL A 176 -5.88 -4.15 -13.32
N ASP A 177 -6.36 -4.69 -14.42
CA ASP A 177 -6.29 -6.11 -14.73
C ASP A 177 -5.56 -6.38 -16.05
N GLU A 178 -5.12 -7.62 -16.24
CA GLU A 178 -4.54 -8.07 -17.50
C GLU A 178 -5.64 -8.24 -18.55
N GLY A 179 -5.55 -7.47 -19.63
CA GLY A 179 -6.48 -7.56 -20.76
C GLY A 179 -6.15 -8.72 -21.68
N LYS A 180 -7.11 -9.07 -22.53
CA LYS A 180 -6.94 -10.08 -23.59
C LYS A 180 -6.63 -9.46 -24.95
N SER A 181 -6.72 -8.13 -25.07
CA SER A 181 -6.45 -7.36 -26.28
C SER A 181 -5.06 -6.79 -26.31
N LEU A 182 -4.60 -6.30 -27.46
CA LEU A 182 -3.34 -5.57 -27.58
C LEU A 182 -3.46 -4.12 -27.09
N LYS A 183 -4.67 -3.60 -26.98
CA LYS A 183 -4.93 -2.22 -26.54
C LYS A 183 -5.37 -2.21 -25.08
N THR A 184 -4.97 -1.16 -24.38
CA THR A 184 -5.47 -0.89 -23.04
C THR A 184 -6.83 -0.20 -23.13
N GLU A 185 -7.83 -0.72 -22.44
CA GLU A 185 -9.22 -0.25 -22.50
C GLU A 185 -9.82 -0.14 -21.10
N VAL A 186 -10.76 0.81 -20.92
CA VAL A 186 -11.56 0.92 -19.68
C VAL A 186 -12.90 0.26 -19.89
N GLU A 187 -13.19 -0.71 -19.06
CA GLU A 187 -14.50 -1.36 -18.94
C GLU A 187 -15.21 -0.81 -17.70
N TRP A 188 -16.47 -0.43 -17.86
CA TRP A 188 -17.31 0.07 -16.78
C TRP A 188 -18.19 -1.06 -16.28
N VAL A 189 -18.00 -1.44 -15.01
CA VAL A 189 -18.71 -2.56 -14.42
C VAL A 189 -19.42 -2.16 -13.14
N GLU A 190 -20.51 -2.86 -12.83
CA GLU A 190 -21.17 -2.71 -11.55
C GLU A 190 -20.31 -3.28 -10.44
N GLY A 191 -20.20 -2.54 -9.34
CA GLY A 191 -19.37 -2.94 -8.21
C GLY A 191 -19.35 -1.88 -7.13
N MET A 192 -18.77 -2.22 -6.00
CA MET A 192 -18.57 -1.30 -4.89
C MET A 192 -17.36 -1.66 -4.04
N GLN A 193 -16.84 -0.68 -3.31
CA GLN A 193 -15.83 -0.88 -2.28
C GLN A 193 -16.35 -0.40 -0.93
N PHE A 194 -15.97 -1.11 0.13
CA PHE A 194 -16.23 -0.69 1.51
C PHE A 194 -15.02 -0.94 2.41
N ASP A 195 -14.91 -0.14 3.47
CA ASP A 195 -13.75 -0.05 4.35
C ASP A 195 -13.76 -1.17 5.39
N ARG A 196 -13.57 -2.39 4.96
CA ARG A 196 -13.37 -3.57 5.82
C ARG A 196 -12.48 -4.56 5.08
N GLY A 197 -11.38 -4.92 5.70
CA GLY A 197 -10.45 -5.92 5.19
C GLY A 197 -10.71 -7.31 5.76
N TYR A 198 -9.85 -8.25 5.38
CA TYR A 198 -9.94 -9.63 5.82
C TYR A 198 -9.75 -9.79 7.34
N LEU A 199 -10.50 -10.70 7.93
CA LEU A 199 -10.42 -11.01 9.38
C LEU A 199 -9.14 -11.78 9.75
N SER A 200 -8.46 -12.38 8.78
CA SER A 200 -7.23 -13.11 9.01
C SER A 200 -6.28 -13.00 7.81
N PRO A 201 -4.99 -12.71 8.02
CA PRO A 201 -3.98 -12.73 6.95
C PRO A 201 -3.84 -14.09 6.25
N TYR A 202 -4.28 -15.15 6.88
CA TYR A 202 -4.27 -16.49 6.28
C TYR A 202 -5.26 -16.66 5.12
N PHE A 203 -6.17 -15.71 4.89
CA PHE A 203 -7.04 -15.69 3.71
C PHE A 203 -6.32 -15.18 2.45
N VAL A 204 -5.18 -14.54 2.57
CA VAL A 204 -4.40 -13.98 1.46
C VAL A 204 -4.09 -15.04 0.40
N THR A 205 -4.44 -14.74 -0.85
CA THR A 205 -4.14 -15.58 -2.04
C THR A 205 -2.97 -15.03 -2.84
N ASN A 206 -2.76 -13.71 -2.79
CA ASN A 206 -1.65 -13.01 -3.43
C ASN A 206 -0.72 -12.40 -2.35
N PRO A 207 0.36 -13.10 -1.94
CA PRO A 207 1.26 -12.62 -0.90
C PRO A 207 2.05 -11.36 -1.29
N GLN A 208 2.24 -11.10 -2.58
CA GLN A 208 3.00 -9.93 -3.05
C GLN A 208 2.24 -8.63 -2.77
N GLN A 209 0.93 -8.65 -3.00
CA GLN A 209 0.04 -7.52 -2.75
C GLN A 209 -0.69 -7.60 -1.40
N MET A 210 -0.48 -8.69 -0.62
CA MET A 210 -1.20 -8.96 0.63
C MET A 210 -2.72 -8.91 0.45
N GLN A 211 -3.23 -9.49 -0.64
CA GLN A 211 -4.64 -9.50 -0.99
C GLN A 211 -5.21 -10.92 -1.06
N ALA A 212 -6.46 -11.07 -0.65
CA ALA A 212 -7.29 -12.22 -0.97
C ALA A 212 -8.10 -11.91 -2.23
N VAL A 213 -7.81 -12.61 -3.33
CA VAL A 213 -8.51 -12.49 -4.60
C VAL A 213 -9.36 -13.73 -4.79
N LEU A 214 -10.68 -13.53 -4.92
CA LEU A 214 -11.67 -14.58 -5.16
C LEU A 214 -12.30 -14.34 -6.54
N GLU A 215 -12.21 -15.31 -7.42
CA GLU A 215 -12.77 -15.23 -8.78
C GLU A 215 -14.02 -16.11 -8.90
N ASP A 216 -15.05 -15.60 -9.57
CA ASP A 216 -16.34 -16.28 -9.77
C ASP A 216 -16.93 -16.85 -8.48
N CYS A 217 -16.97 -16.01 -7.44
CA CYS A 217 -17.24 -16.42 -6.07
C CYS A 217 -18.70 -16.25 -5.65
N TYR A 218 -19.11 -17.03 -4.65
CA TYR A 218 -20.32 -16.78 -3.88
C TYR A 218 -20.11 -15.71 -2.83
N VAL A 219 -21.18 -15.00 -2.46
CA VAL A 219 -21.18 -13.95 -1.44
C VAL A 219 -22.29 -14.23 -0.43
N LEU A 220 -21.92 -14.49 0.82
CA LEU A 220 -22.85 -14.58 1.93
C LEU A 220 -22.96 -13.21 2.61
N VAL A 221 -24.18 -12.72 2.76
CA VAL A 221 -24.48 -11.45 3.47
C VAL A 221 -25.32 -11.77 4.69
N PHE A 222 -24.72 -11.68 5.88
CA PHE A 222 -25.34 -12.07 7.16
C PHE A 222 -25.23 -10.94 8.19
N GLU A 223 -26.34 -10.65 8.91
CA GLU A 223 -26.40 -9.52 9.83
C GLU A 223 -25.55 -9.70 11.09
N LYS A 224 -25.54 -10.91 11.64
CA LYS A 224 -24.97 -11.18 12.96
C LYS A 224 -23.57 -11.79 12.91
N LYS A 225 -23.04 -12.01 14.11
CA LYS A 225 -21.78 -12.69 14.36
C LYS A 225 -21.88 -14.19 14.10
N ILE A 226 -20.83 -14.78 13.52
CA ILE A 226 -20.67 -16.22 13.28
C ILE A 226 -19.52 -16.72 14.17
N SER A 227 -19.85 -17.45 15.24
CA SER A 227 -18.86 -18.00 16.19
C SER A 227 -18.83 -19.53 16.18
N THR A 228 -19.96 -20.15 15.91
CA THR A 228 -20.17 -21.60 15.96
C THR A 228 -20.08 -22.20 14.55
N VAL A 229 -19.24 -23.21 14.39
CA VAL A 229 -19.06 -23.89 13.09
C VAL A 229 -20.34 -24.60 12.64
N LYS A 230 -21.07 -25.19 13.58
CA LYS A 230 -22.27 -25.99 13.26
C LYS A 230 -23.29 -25.25 12.42
N ASP A 231 -23.43 -23.94 12.65
CA ASP A 231 -24.44 -23.12 11.99
C ASP A 231 -24.12 -22.87 10.51
N ILE A 232 -22.83 -22.94 10.13
CA ILE A 232 -22.37 -22.63 8.78
C ILE A 232 -21.93 -23.88 7.97
N VAL A 233 -21.68 -25.02 8.64
CA VAL A 233 -21.19 -26.24 7.97
C VAL A 233 -22.05 -26.68 6.78
N PRO A 234 -23.39 -26.74 6.85
CA PRO A 234 -24.19 -27.17 5.72
C PRO A 234 -23.99 -26.30 4.48
N LEU A 235 -23.87 -24.97 4.70
CA LEU A 235 -23.60 -24.01 3.63
C LEU A 235 -22.19 -24.19 3.06
N LEU A 236 -21.19 -24.39 3.91
CA LEU A 236 -19.81 -24.62 3.46
C LEU A 236 -19.68 -25.90 2.63
N GLU A 237 -20.34 -26.97 3.02
CA GLU A 237 -20.38 -28.22 2.25
C GLU A 237 -21.00 -28.01 0.86
N ALA A 238 -22.10 -27.26 0.78
CA ALA A 238 -22.73 -26.93 -0.49
C ALA A 238 -21.81 -26.10 -1.40
N VAL A 239 -21.09 -25.12 -0.83
CA VAL A 239 -20.13 -24.28 -1.55
C VAL A 239 -18.93 -25.10 -2.04
N VAL A 240 -18.38 -25.98 -1.19
CA VAL A 240 -17.27 -26.88 -1.56
C VAL A 240 -17.68 -27.79 -2.70
N ASN A 241 -18.89 -28.39 -2.63
CA ASN A 241 -19.40 -29.24 -3.70
C ASN A 241 -19.64 -28.48 -5.02
N ALA A 242 -19.94 -27.17 -4.93
CA ALA A 242 -20.06 -26.31 -6.11
C ALA A 242 -18.69 -25.89 -6.70
N GLY A 243 -17.59 -26.13 -5.99
CA GLY A 243 -16.23 -25.85 -6.45
C GLY A 243 -15.89 -24.37 -6.61
N LYS A 244 -16.61 -23.46 -5.92
CA LYS A 244 -16.41 -22.01 -6.03
C LYS A 244 -15.93 -21.40 -4.74
N PRO A 245 -15.17 -20.28 -4.81
CA PRO A 245 -14.78 -19.49 -3.64
C PRO A 245 -15.99 -18.88 -2.93
N LEU A 246 -15.80 -18.52 -1.65
CA LEU A 246 -16.83 -17.87 -0.82
C LEU A 246 -16.28 -16.60 -0.15
N LEU A 247 -16.97 -15.49 -0.33
CA LEU A 247 -16.85 -14.31 0.52
C LEU A 247 -17.94 -14.36 1.59
N ILE A 248 -17.56 -14.17 2.85
CA ILE A 248 -18.48 -14.04 3.99
C ILE A 248 -18.43 -12.60 4.47
N VAL A 249 -19.56 -11.90 4.40
CA VAL A 249 -19.75 -10.55 4.95
C VAL A 249 -20.71 -10.66 6.14
N SER A 250 -20.20 -10.49 7.35
CA SER A 250 -21.00 -10.60 8.57
C SER A 250 -20.57 -9.59 9.62
N GLU A 251 -21.36 -9.40 10.69
CA GLU A 251 -20.95 -8.52 11.79
C GLU A 251 -19.56 -8.87 12.30
N GLU A 252 -19.28 -10.14 12.51
CA GLU A 252 -17.99 -10.70 12.88
C GLU A 252 -17.96 -12.20 12.59
N VAL A 253 -16.78 -12.73 12.30
CA VAL A 253 -16.50 -14.17 12.32
C VAL A 253 -15.36 -14.40 13.29
N ASP A 254 -15.57 -15.21 14.33
CA ASP A 254 -14.53 -15.47 15.34
C ASP A 254 -14.56 -16.92 15.86
N GLY A 255 -13.78 -17.17 16.90
CA GLY A 255 -13.75 -18.43 17.62
C GLY A 255 -13.51 -19.65 16.70
N GLU A 256 -14.35 -20.68 16.90
CA GLU A 256 -14.27 -21.94 16.17
C GLU A 256 -14.58 -21.78 14.67
N ALA A 257 -15.50 -20.88 14.31
CA ALA A 257 -15.86 -20.61 12.94
C ALA A 257 -14.68 -20.05 12.13
N LEU A 258 -14.03 -19.00 12.66
CA LEU A 258 -12.85 -18.41 11.99
C LEU A 258 -11.70 -19.42 11.87
N ALA A 259 -11.41 -20.16 12.95
CA ALA A 259 -10.36 -21.18 12.94
C ALA A 259 -10.60 -22.25 11.87
N THR A 260 -11.85 -22.71 11.75
CA THR A 260 -12.23 -23.70 10.74
C THR A 260 -12.08 -23.17 9.31
N LEU A 261 -12.52 -21.95 9.05
CA LEU A 261 -12.34 -21.32 7.73
C LEU A 261 -10.86 -21.20 7.35
N VAL A 262 -10.03 -20.74 8.30
CA VAL A 262 -8.57 -20.62 8.10
C VAL A 262 -7.92 -21.97 7.84
N ILE A 263 -8.25 -23.00 8.62
CA ILE A 263 -7.67 -24.35 8.45
C ILE A 263 -8.05 -24.92 7.07
N ASN A 264 -9.31 -24.82 6.66
CA ASN A 264 -9.76 -25.31 5.36
C ASN A 264 -9.11 -24.55 4.20
N ARG A 265 -8.92 -23.23 4.34
CA ARG A 265 -8.18 -22.43 3.37
C ARG A 265 -6.71 -22.88 3.26
N LEU A 266 -6.03 -23.09 4.39
CA LEU A 266 -4.63 -23.54 4.42
C LEU A 266 -4.45 -24.96 3.87
N ARG A 267 -5.44 -25.84 4.06
CA ARG A 267 -5.47 -27.20 3.48
C ARG A 267 -5.79 -27.21 1.99
N GLY A 268 -6.20 -26.06 1.42
CA GLY A 268 -6.59 -25.98 0.01
C GLY A 268 -7.94 -26.64 -0.30
N THR A 269 -8.76 -26.92 0.71
CA THR A 269 -10.08 -27.54 0.54
C THR A 269 -11.00 -26.66 -0.29
N PHE A 270 -11.04 -25.35 0.01
CA PHE A 270 -11.69 -24.33 -0.81
C PHE A 270 -11.15 -22.94 -0.49
N GLN A 271 -11.37 -22.00 -1.40
CA GLN A 271 -10.99 -20.60 -1.19
C GLN A 271 -12.11 -19.86 -0.47
N VAL A 272 -11.77 -19.20 0.64
CA VAL A 272 -12.70 -18.43 1.43
C VAL A 272 -12.02 -17.17 1.98
N CYS A 273 -12.78 -16.10 2.10
CA CYS A 273 -12.39 -14.92 2.83
C CYS A 273 -13.57 -14.44 3.67
N ALA A 274 -13.31 -14.06 4.92
CA ALA A 274 -14.31 -13.48 5.81
C ALA A 274 -13.92 -12.04 6.15
N VAL A 275 -14.92 -11.14 6.09
CA VAL A 275 -14.78 -9.71 6.35
C VAL A 275 -15.89 -9.22 7.28
N LYS A 276 -15.61 -8.14 8.02
CA LYS A 276 -16.66 -7.48 8.81
C LYS A 276 -17.61 -6.70 7.91
N ALA A 277 -18.89 -6.73 8.25
CA ALA A 277 -19.88 -5.87 7.64
C ALA A 277 -19.56 -4.39 7.90
N PRO A 278 -19.68 -3.52 6.87
CA PRO A 278 -19.46 -2.09 7.04
C PRO A 278 -20.58 -1.43 7.85
N GLY A 279 -20.25 -0.34 8.56
CA GLY A 279 -21.21 0.42 9.36
C GLY A 279 -21.55 -0.20 10.72
N TYR A 280 -22.50 0.42 11.43
CA TYR A 280 -22.98 0.02 12.74
C TYR A 280 -24.52 0.22 12.81
N GLY A 281 -25.21 -0.63 13.59
CA GLY A 281 -26.65 -0.52 13.80
C GLY A 281 -27.45 -0.55 12.49
N ASP A 282 -28.41 0.35 12.33
CA ASP A 282 -29.29 0.38 11.14
C ASP A 282 -28.54 0.70 9.85
N ARG A 283 -27.42 1.46 9.95
CA ARG A 283 -26.54 1.69 8.80
C ARG A 283 -25.89 0.42 8.30
N ARG A 284 -25.49 -0.48 9.21
CA ARG A 284 -24.95 -1.79 8.83
C ARG A 284 -25.97 -2.59 8.05
N LYS A 285 -27.24 -2.60 8.48
CA LYS A 285 -28.33 -3.28 7.77
C LYS A 285 -28.50 -2.71 6.36
N ALA A 286 -28.56 -1.40 6.25
CA ALA A 286 -28.70 -0.74 4.95
C ALA A 286 -27.53 -1.04 3.99
N MET A 287 -26.29 -1.08 4.50
CA MET A 287 -25.11 -1.44 3.70
C MET A 287 -25.09 -2.92 3.32
N LEU A 288 -25.52 -3.81 4.20
CA LEU A 288 -25.69 -5.23 3.88
C LEU A 288 -26.75 -5.45 2.78
N GLU A 289 -27.86 -4.70 2.81
CA GLU A 289 -28.85 -4.70 1.74
C GLU A 289 -28.27 -4.20 0.41
N ASP A 290 -27.46 -3.15 0.43
CA ASP A 290 -26.79 -2.63 -0.77
C ASP A 290 -25.85 -3.67 -1.38
N ILE A 291 -25.06 -4.37 -0.54
CA ILE A 291 -24.19 -5.47 -0.97
C ILE A 291 -25.02 -6.64 -1.54
N ALA A 292 -26.12 -6.98 -0.88
CA ALA A 292 -27.01 -8.06 -1.34
C ALA A 292 -27.63 -7.72 -2.69
N ILE A 293 -28.14 -6.51 -2.88
CA ILE A 293 -28.73 -6.07 -4.16
C ILE A 293 -27.65 -6.09 -5.25
N LEU A 294 -26.44 -5.61 -4.97
CA LEU A 294 -25.34 -5.60 -5.93
C LEU A 294 -24.94 -7.01 -6.38
N THR A 295 -24.92 -7.97 -5.46
CA THR A 295 -24.45 -9.34 -5.73
C THR A 295 -25.57 -10.31 -6.09
N GLY A 296 -26.83 -9.87 -5.97
CA GLY A 296 -28.00 -10.73 -6.12
C GLY A 296 -28.18 -11.71 -4.96
N ALA A 297 -27.58 -11.42 -3.78
CA ALA A 297 -27.76 -12.18 -2.56
C ALA A 297 -29.10 -11.87 -1.90
N THR A 298 -29.50 -12.76 -1.00
CA THR A 298 -30.50 -12.45 0.03
C THR A 298 -29.77 -11.99 1.29
N ALA A 299 -30.03 -10.76 1.75
CA ALA A 299 -29.51 -10.30 3.02
C ALA A 299 -30.20 -11.07 4.16
N VAL A 300 -29.42 -11.81 4.93
CA VAL A 300 -29.95 -12.70 5.97
C VAL A 300 -30.05 -11.94 7.28
N PHE A 301 -31.29 -11.57 7.63
CA PHE A 301 -31.66 -10.92 8.88
C PHE A 301 -32.47 -11.87 9.75
N GLU A 302 -32.04 -12.11 10.97
CA GLU A 302 -32.75 -13.00 11.90
C GLU A 302 -34.16 -12.50 12.29
N ASN A 303 -34.35 -11.17 12.35
CA ASN A 303 -35.66 -10.58 12.62
C ASN A 303 -36.72 -10.94 11.54
N LEU A 304 -36.29 -11.37 10.36
CA LEU A 304 -37.16 -11.90 9.29
C LEU A 304 -37.35 -13.42 9.38
N GLY A 305 -36.88 -14.05 10.44
CA GLY A 305 -36.99 -15.50 10.67
C GLY A 305 -35.99 -16.36 9.89
N MET A 306 -35.02 -15.73 9.22
CA MET A 306 -33.98 -16.44 8.47
C MET A 306 -32.84 -16.89 9.39
N LYS A 307 -32.47 -18.17 9.29
CA LYS A 307 -31.39 -18.77 10.07
C LYS A 307 -30.25 -19.22 9.16
N LEU A 308 -29.02 -19.06 9.63
CA LEU A 308 -27.80 -19.43 8.89
C LEU A 308 -27.78 -20.93 8.51
N GLU A 309 -28.28 -21.80 9.40
CA GLU A 309 -28.34 -23.25 9.23
C GLU A 309 -29.25 -23.70 8.07
N SER A 310 -30.23 -22.87 7.68
CA SER A 310 -31.21 -23.17 6.65
C SER A 310 -30.87 -22.60 5.29
N LEU A 311 -29.72 -21.94 5.13
CA LEU A 311 -29.31 -21.32 3.89
C LEU A 311 -28.76 -22.35 2.89
N GLY A 312 -29.13 -22.17 1.63
CA GLY A 312 -28.55 -22.90 0.50
C GLY A 312 -27.79 -21.97 -0.44
N LEU A 313 -27.41 -22.50 -1.59
CA LEU A 313 -26.70 -21.72 -2.62
C LEU A 313 -27.60 -20.68 -3.31
N ALA A 314 -28.92 -20.81 -3.19
CA ALA A 314 -29.89 -19.90 -3.81
C ALA A 314 -29.93 -18.52 -3.11
N GLU A 315 -29.65 -18.47 -1.83
CA GLU A 315 -29.60 -17.25 -1.02
C GLU A 315 -28.27 -16.52 -1.15
N LEU A 316 -27.21 -17.20 -1.68
CA LEU A 316 -25.92 -16.59 -1.89
C LEU A 316 -25.92 -15.70 -3.14
N GLY A 317 -25.33 -14.52 -2.99
CA GLY A 317 -24.98 -13.68 -4.14
C GLY A 317 -23.79 -14.24 -4.91
N ARG A 318 -23.49 -13.59 -6.03
CA ARG A 318 -22.33 -13.90 -6.86
C ARG A 318 -21.60 -12.64 -7.27
N ALA A 319 -20.29 -12.76 -7.41
CA ALA A 319 -19.46 -11.73 -8.00
C ALA A 319 -18.40 -12.39 -8.89
N LYS A 320 -18.06 -11.75 -10.00
CA LYS A 320 -17.04 -12.25 -10.90
C LYS A 320 -15.66 -12.17 -10.26
N LYS A 321 -15.41 -11.10 -9.49
CA LYS A 321 -14.16 -10.95 -8.76
C LYS A 321 -14.39 -10.18 -7.45
N VAL A 322 -13.73 -10.64 -6.40
CA VAL A 322 -13.65 -9.91 -5.12
C VAL A 322 -12.18 -9.77 -4.74
N ILE A 323 -11.78 -8.57 -4.38
CA ILE A 323 -10.44 -8.26 -3.88
C ILE A 323 -10.56 -7.75 -2.45
N VAL A 324 -9.90 -8.41 -1.52
CA VAL A 324 -9.88 -8.02 -0.10
C VAL A 324 -8.44 -7.79 0.33
N ASP A 325 -8.14 -6.57 0.73
CA ASP A 325 -6.88 -6.23 1.40
C ASP A 325 -7.07 -6.14 2.93
N LYS A 326 -6.10 -5.59 3.66
CA LYS A 326 -6.19 -5.47 5.12
C LYS A 326 -7.24 -4.46 5.58
N ASP A 327 -7.60 -3.49 4.74
CA ASP A 327 -8.45 -2.35 5.09
C ASP A 327 -9.75 -2.31 4.30
N ASN A 328 -9.78 -2.86 3.07
CA ASN A 328 -10.87 -2.71 2.13
C ASN A 328 -11.34 -4.03 1.52
N THR A 329 -12.60 -4.07 1.12
CA THR A 329 -13.20 -5.12 0.28
C THR A 329 -13.82 -4.48 -0.96
N THR A 330 -13.38 -4.93 -2.14
CA THR A 330 -13.86 -4.48 -3.45
C THR A 330 -14.60 -5.63 -4.14
N ILE A 331 -15.87 -5.41 -4.47
CA ILE A 331 -16.71 -6.34 -5.24
C ILE A 331 -16.81 -5.82 -6.68
N ILE A 332 -16.48 -6.64 -7.65
CA ILE A 332 -16.43 -6.30 -9.08
C ILE A 332 -17.35 -7.23 -9.84
N GLU A 333 -18.20 -6.67 -10.69
CA GLU A 333 -19.21 -7.39 -11.47
C GLU A 333 -20.08 -8.31 -10.58
N GLY A 334 -20.83 -7.68 -9.66
CA GLY A 334 -21.88 -8.39 -8.91
C GLY A 334 -23.01 -8.88 -9.83
N ALA A 335 -23.59 -10.02 -9.50
CA ALA A 335 -24.65 -10.64 -10.32
C ALA A 335 -26.06 -10.07 -10.04
N GLY A 336 -26.17 -8.97 -9.30
CA GLY A 336 -27.43 -8.26 -9.05
C GLY A 336 -28.03 -7.70 -10.34
N LYS A 337 -29.35 -7.56 -10.37
CA LYS A 337 -30.03 -7.00 -11.54
C LYS A 337 -29.83 -5.49 -11.58
N THR A 338 -29.38 -4.95 -12.70
CA THR A 338 -29.20 -3.50 -12.90
C THR A 338 -30.46 -2.68 -12.58
N ALA A 339 -31.66 -3.24 -12.79
CA ALA A 339 -32.91 -2.60 -12.43
C ALA A 339 -33.07 -2.41 -10.92
N ASP A 340 -32.72 -3.42 -10.13
CA ASP A 340 -32.81 -3.40 -8.67
C ASP A 340 -31.76 -2.42 -8.09
N ILE A 341 -30.55 -2.41 -8.65
CA ILE A 341 -29.49 -1.47 -8.28
C ILE A 341 -29.94 -0.02 -8.55
N LYS A 342 -30.51 0.26 -9.74
CA LYS A 342 -31.05 1.59 -10.07
C LYS A 342 -32.17 2.00 -9.13
N SER A 343 -33.09 1.11 -8.82
CA SER A 343 -34.18 1.36 -7.87
C SER A 343 -33.64 1.70 -6.48
N ARG A 344 -32.60 1.01 -6.04
CA ARG A 344 -31.94 1.27 -4.76
C ARG A 344 -31.24 2.65 -4.74
N ILE A 345 -30.57 3.00 -5.82
CA ILE A 345 -29.95 4.33 -5.99
C ILE A 345 -31.01 5.44 -5.87
N GLU A 346 -32.16 5.30 -6.54
CA GLU A 346 -33.26 6.28 -6.44
C GLU A 346 -33.85 6.33 -5.01
N GLN A 347 -33.96 5.20 -4.33
CA GLN A 347 -34.39 5.17 -2.93
C GLN A 347 -33.43 5.99 -2.05
N ILE A 348 -32.11 5.78 -2.18
CA ILE A 348 -31.10 6.52 -1.40
C ILE A 348 -31.16 8.03 -1.72
N ARG A 349 -31.38 8.41 -2.98
CA ARG A 349 -31.57 9.82 -3.37
C ARG A 349 -32.77 10.46 -2.67
N ASN A 350 -33.88 9.72 -2.57
CA ASN A 350 -35.06 10.18 -1.86
C ASN A 350 -34.79 10.28 -0.34
N GLU A 351 -34.04 9.36 0.24
CA GLU A 351 -33.60 9.41 1.66
C GLU A 351 -32.72 10.65 1.90
N ILE A 352 -31.80 10.99 0.99
CA ILE A 352 -30.96 12.20 1.07
C ILE A 352 -31.83 13.46 1.04
N ALA A 353 -32.84 13.52 0.14
CA ALA A 353 -33.74 14.65 0.04
C ALA A 353 -34.62 14.85 1.30
N ALA A 354 -34.94 13.76 1.98
CA ALA A 354 -35.75 13.75 3.21
C ALA A 354 -34.91 13.95 4.47
N ALA A 355 -33.57 13.83 4.40
CA ALA A 355 -32.70 13.90 5.56
C ALA A 355 -32.67 15.30 6.18
N THR A 356 -32.94 15.38 7.47
CA THR A 356 -32.95 16.64 8.25
C THR A 356 -31.62 16.94 8.94
N SER A 357 -30.77 15.92 9.13
CA SER A 357 -29.44 16.03 9.72
C SER A 357 -28.38 16.10 8.64
N ASP A 358 -27.48 17.07 8.72
CA ASP A 358 -26.35 17.20 7.79
C ASP A 358 -25.42 15.99 7.85
N TYR A 359 -25.23 15.42 9.04
CA TYR A 359 -24.44 14.20 9.22
C TYR A 359 -25.09 12.97 8.56
N ASP A 360 -26.42 12.81 8.67
CA ASP A 360 -27.12 11.71 8.02
C ASP A 360 -27.13 11.88 6.51
N ARG A 361 -27.28 13.12 6.04
CA ARG A 361 -27.18 13.46 4.62
C ARG A 361 -25.79 13.09 4.06
N GLU A 362 -24.71 13.51 4.73
CA GLU A 362 -23.35 13.16 4.33
C GLU A 362 -23.14 11.63 4.23
N LYS A 363 -23.65 10.88 5.21
CA LYS A 363 -23.53 9.41 5.20
C LYS A 363 -24.38 8.71 4.15
N LEU A 364 -25.51 9.27 3.78
CA LEU A 364 -26.32 8.79 2.66
C LEU A 364 -25.66 9.12 1.31
N GLU A 365 -25.05 10.31 1.19
CA GLU A 365 -24.28 10.71 -0.01
C GLU A 365 -23.06 9.79 -0.21
N GLU A 366 -22.32 9.48 0.85
CA GLU A 366 -21.23 8.51 0.81
C GLU A 366 -21.71 7.13 0.34
N ARG A 367 -22.82 6.65 0.85
CA ARG A 367 -23.43 5.37 0.46
C ARG A 367 -23.89 5.39 -1.00
N LEU A 368 -24.52 6.50 -1.43
CA LEU A 368 -24.91 6.71 -2.82
C LEU A 368 -23.70 6.67 -3.76
N ALA A 369 -22.61 7.36 -3.41
CA ALA A 369 -21.37 7.37 -4.20
C ALA A 369 -20.79 5.97 -4.37
N LYS A 370 -20.74 5.18 -3.29
CA LYS A 370 -20.24 3.80 -3.32
C LYS A 370 -21.06 2.87 -4.22
N LEU A 371 -22.37 3.03 -4.28
CA LEU A 371 -23.25 2.18 -5.09
C LEU A 371 -23.40 2.67 -6.54
N SER A 372 -23.45 3.99 -6.76
CA SER A 372 -23.68 4.60 -8.08
C SER A 372 -22.42 4.76 -8.92
N GLY A 373 -21.26 4.85 -8.30
CA GLY A 373 -19.97 5.07 -8.97
C GLY A 373 -19.51 3.87 -9.80
N GLY A 374 -19.93 2.66 -9.45
CA GLY A 374 -19.45 1.44 -10.08
C GLY A 374 -17.93 1.24 -9.93
N VAL A 375 -17.37 0.43 -10.79
CA VAL A 375 -15.92 0.17 -10.88
C VAL A 375 -15.44 0.45 -12.29
N ALA A 376 -14.39 1.26 -12.42
CA ALA A 376 -13.65 1.38 -13.67
C ALA A 376 -12.57 0.29 -13.69
N LYS A 377 -12.70 -0.67 -14.59
CA LYS A 377 -11.75 -1.75 -14.76
C LYS A 377 -10.86 -1.45 -15.95
N ILE A 378 -9.58 -1.19 -15.70
CA ILE A 378 -8.58 -0.95 -16.74
C ILE A 378 -7.99 -2.30 -17.14
N ASN A 379 -8.32 -2.75 -18.34
CA ASN A 379 -7.78 -3.95 -18.94
C ASN A 379 -6.53 -3.57 -19.74
N VAL A 380 -5.35 -3.90 -19.20
CA VAL A 380 -4.08 -3.54 -19.83
C VAL A 380 -3.78 -4.46 -21.02
N GLY A 381 -3.51 -3.88 -22.19
CA GLY A 381 -3.18 -4.60 -23.39
C GLY A 381 -1.68 -4.58 -23.71
N ALA A 382 -1.12 -5.73 -24.11
CA ALA A 382 0.26 -5.83 -24.59
C ALA A 382 0.45 -7.07 -25.47
N ALA A 383 1.57 -7.11 -26.22
CA ALA A 383 1.87 -8.20 -27.13
C ALA A 383 2.49 -9.42 -26.42
N THR A 384 3.18 -9.22 -25.30
CA THR A 384 3.84 -10.27 -24.52
C THR A 384 3.48 -10.19 -23.03
N GLU A 385 3.58 -11.31 -22.33
CA GLU A 385 3.31 -11.38 -20.88
C GLU A 385 4.25 -10.46 -20.07
N SER A 386 5.51 -10.35 -20.47
CA SER A 386 6.48 -9.49 -19.79
C SER A 386 6.15 -8.01 -19.97
N GLU A 387 5.76 -7.59 -21.19
CA GLU A 387 5.30 -6.25 -21.48
C GLU A 387 3.99 -5.93 -20.76
N MET A 388 3.06 -6.90 -20.69
CA MET A 388 1.81 -6.79 -19.97
C MET A 388 2.04 -6.47 -18.49
N LYS A 389 2.91 -7.23 -17.84
CA LYS A 389 3.24 -7.03 -16.42
C LYS A 389 3.90 -5.67 -16.16
N GLU A 390 4.81 -5.26 -17.04
CA GLU A 390 5.46 -3.95 -16.94
C GLU A 390 4.47 -2.80 -17.15
N LYS A 391 3.63 -2.88 -18.18
CA LYS A 391 2.62 -1.86 -18.46
C LYS A 391 1.55 -1.80 -17.37
N LYS A 392 1.13 -2.96 -16.81
CA LYS A 392 0.21 -3.03 -15.68
C LYS A 392 0.77 -2.32 -14.45
N ALA A 393 2.01 -2.63 -14.07
CA ALA A 393 2.67 -1.97 -12.93
C ALA A 393 2.74 -0.44 -13.15
N ARG A 394 3.09 0.01 -14.35
CA ARG A 394 3.12 1.44 -14.71
C ARG A 394 1.76 2.12 -14.58
N VAL A 395 0.67 1.46 -15.00
CA VAL A 395 -0.69 1.97 -14.86
C VAL A 395 -1.11 2.02 -13.38
N GLU A 396 -0.77 1.00 -12.58
CA GLU A 396 -1.01 0.96 -11.13
C GLU A 396 -0.28 2.11 -10.42
N ASP A 397 1.01 2.32 -10.71
CA ASP A 397 1.82 3.42 -10.15
C ASP A 397 1.22 4.79 -10.51
N ALA A 398 0.85 4.98 -11.79
CA ALA A 398 0.22 6.20 -12.25
C ALA A 398 -1.15 6.45 -11.59
N LEU A 399 -1.95 5.41 -11.36
CA LEU A 399 -3.21 5.51 -10.65
C LEU A 399 -3.02 5.97 -9.20
N HIS A 400 -2.07 5.37 -8.48
CA HIS A 400 -1.77 5.74 -7.10
C HIS A 400 -1.25 7.18 -6.98
N ALA A 401 -0.30 7.56 -7.84
CA ALA A 401 0.24 8.92 -7.87
C ALA A 401 -0.85 9.96 -8.20
N THR A 402 -1.74 9.65 -9.15
CA THR A 402 -2.83 10.55 -9.54
C THR A 402 -3.86 10.73 -8.43
N ARG A 403 -4.24 9.63 -7.75
CA ARG A 403 -5.12 9.72 -6.55
C ARG A 403 -4.49 10.59 -5.47
N ALA A 404 -3.24 10.35 -5.13
CA ALA A 404 -2.53 11.14 -4.13
C ALA A 404 -2.44 12.63 -4.50
N ALA A 405 -2.27 12.94 -5.80
CA ALA A 405 -2.25 14.31 -6.31
C ALA A 405 -3.63 14.98 -6.28
N VAL A 406 -4.69 14.26 -6.56
CA VAL A 406 -6.07 14.78 -6.46
C VAL A 406 -6.47 15.06 -5.01
N GLU A 407 -5.99 14.25 -4.06
CA GLU A 407 -6.29 14.41 -2.64
C GLU A 407 -5.58 15.63 -2.01
N GLU A 408 -4.27 15.78 -2.22
CA GLU A 408 -3.46 16.80 -1.52
C GLU A 408 -2.73 17.77 -2.46
N GLY A 409 -2.92 17.68 -3.78
CA GLY A 409 -2.22 18.51 -4.75
C GLY A 409 -0.82 17.99 -5.10
N ILE A 410 -0.08 18.81 -5.85
CA ILE A 410 1.26 18.51 -6.36
C ILE A 410 2.30 19.52 -5.88
N LEU A 411 3.55 19.09 -5.89
CA LEU A 411 4.75 19.86 -5.56
C LEU A 411 5.78 19.74 -6.69
N PRO A 412 6.78 20.65 -6.79
CA PRO A 412 7.92 20.41 -7.64
C PRO A 412 8.65 19.14 -7.21
N GLY A 413 8.88 18.24 -8.15
CA GLY A 413 9.46 16.92 -7.91
C GLY A 413 10.97 16.92 -7.71
N GLY A 414 11.57 15.74 -7.88
CA GLY A 414 13.02 15.59 -7.79
C GLY A 414 13.62 15.85 -6.40
N GLY A 415 12.81 15.80 -5.33
CA GLY A 415 13.20 16.10 -3.96
C GLY A 415 13.29 17.61 -3.63
N VAL A 416 13.01 18.47 -4.60
CA VAL A 416 13.13 19.95 -4.45
C VAL A 416 12.15 20.47 -3.41
N ALA A 417 10.93 19.95 -3.35
CA ALA A 417 9.92 20.38 -2.37
C ALA A 417 10.41 20.19 -0.92
N LEU A 418 10.96 19.02 -0.59
CA LEU A 418 11.55 18.76 0.74
C LEU A 418 12.70 19.69 1.07
N LEU A 419 13.60 19.90 0.11
CA LEU A 419 14.75 20.78 0.26
C LEU A 419 14.32 22.23 0.54
N ARG A 420 13.32 22.75 -0.18
CA ARG A 420 12.78 24.11 0.03
C ARG A 420 11.98 24.24 1.32
N ALA A 421 11.08 23.30 1.59
CA ALA A 421 10.29 23.32 2.81
C ALA A 421 11.18 23.30 4.05
N SER A 422 12.21 22.42 4.06
CA SER A 422 13.14 22.32 5.18
C SER A 422 14.01 23.58 5.37
N SER A 423 14.36 24.29 4.29
CA SER A 423 15.16 25.53 4.38
C SER A 423 14.38 26.72 4.97
N GLN A 424 13.05 26.67 4.98
CA GLN A 424 12.16 27.75 5.45
C GLN A 424 11.73 27.57 6.90
N VAL A 425 11.95 26.41 7.51
CA VAL A 425 11.60 26.16 8.91
C VAL A 425 12.81 26.43 9.84
N LYS A 426 12.51 26.88 11.05
CA LYS A 426 13.55 27.20 12.06
C LYS A 426 13.13 26.65 13.41
N PRO A 427 14.08 26.11 14.20
CA PRO A 427 13.81 25.71 15.57
C PRO A 427 13.46 26.94 16.43
N LYS A 428 12.32 26.93 17.11
CA LYS A 428 11.91 27.99 18.03
C LYS A 428 11.44 27.38 19.34
N GLY A 429 11.94 27.87 20.47
CA GLY A 429 11.51 27.43 21.79
C GLY A 429 11.88 25.97 22.12
N LEU A 430 12.97 25.48 21.55
CA LEU A 430 13.50 24.12 21.72
C LEU A 430 14.70 24.14 22.66
N SER A 431 14.91 23.05 23.40
CA SER A 431 16.16 22.78 24.13
C SER A 431 17.32 22.54 23.15
N GLU A 432 18.55 22.43 23.65
CA GLU A 432 19.74 22.16 22.82
C GLU A 432 19.56 20.81 22.09
N ASP A 433 19.22 19.75 22.80
CA ASP A 433 19.06 18.41 22.23
C ASP A 433 17.87 18.33 21.25
N GLU A 434 16.75 18.99 21.54
CA GLU A 434 15.63 19.13 20.60
C GLU A 434 16.06 19.89 19.34
N THR A 435 16.87 20.94 19.49
CA THR A 435 17.40 21.73 18.36
C THR A 435 18.31 20.88 17.46
N VAL A 436 19.11 20.00 18.05
CA VAL A 436 19.90 19.02 17.28
C VAL A 436 18.98 18.10 16.51
N GLY A 437 17.94 17.53 17.15
CA GLY A 437 16.95 16.68 16.50
C GLY A 437 16.24 17.38 15.33
N PHE A 438 15.83 18.62 15.52
CA PHE A 438 15.22 19.45 14.48
C PHE A 438 16.15 19.60 13.26
N ASN A 439 17.39 19.96 13.50
CA ASN A 439 18.39 20.17 12.44
C ASN A 439 18.78 18.87 11.71
N ILE A 440 18.69 17.71 12.35
CA ILE A 440 18.89 16.41 11.70
C ILE A 440 17.89 16.23 10.55
N VAL A 441 16.61 16.51 10.77
CA VAL A 441 15.58 16.38 9.73
C VAL A 441 15.82 17.39 8.60
N VAL A 442 16.14 18.63 8.94
CA VAL A 442 16.45 19.68 7.94
C VAL A 442 17.61 19.25 7.03
N ARG A 443 18.67 18.65 7.61
CA ARG A 443 19.79 18.12 6.82
C ARG A 443 19.39 16.89 6.00
N ALA A 444 18.63 15.97 6.59
CA ALA A 444 18.19 14.75 5.91
C ALA A 444 17.30 15.04 4.69
N CYS A 445 16.55 16.13 4.69
CA CYS A 445 15.74 16.56 3.52
C CYS A 445 16.56 16.89 2.27
N ARG A 446 17.89 17.01 2.37
CA ARG A 446 18.80 17.12 1.22
C ARG A 446 19.05 15.79 0.52
N ALA A 447 18.87 14.68 1.23
CA ALA A 447 19.26 13.35 0.73
C ALA A 447 18.55 12.92 -0.57
N PRO A 448 17.25 13.16 -0.79
CA PRO A 448 16.59 12.81 -2.06
C PRO A 448 17.20 13.52 -3.26
N VAL A 449 17.38 14.84 -3.22
CA VAL A 449 18.03 15.61 -4.30
C VAL A 449 19.45 15.10 -4.55
N THR A 450 20.23 14.91 -3.47
CA THR A 450 21.61 14.39 -3.54
C THR A 450 21.64 13.03 -4.24
N MET A 451 20.74 12.12 -3.89
CA MET A 451 20.73 10.77 -4.46
C MET A 451 20.31 10.76 -5.94
N ILE A 452 19.26 11.52 -6.28
CA ILE A 452 18.80 11.66 -7.69
C ILE A 452 19.92 12.23 -8.56
N SER A 453 20.61 13.27 -8.06
CA SER A 453 21.73 13.89 -8.76
C SER A 453 22.92 12.93 -8.93
N SER A 454 23.27 12.19 -7.87
CA SER A 454 24.34 11.20 -7.90
C SER A 454 24.05 10.06 -8.89
N ASN A 455 22.80 9.58 -8.93
CA ASN A 455 22.38 8.60 -9.93
C ASN A 455 22.42 9.13 -11.36
N ALA A 456 22.32 10.46 -11.52
CA ALA A 456 22.48 11.15 -12.81
C ALA A 456 23.94 11.51 -13.14
N GLY A 457 24.90 11.16 -12.27
CA GLY A 457 26.33 11.42 -12.47
C GLY A 457 26.76 12.85 -12.10
N GLN A 458 25.95 13.57 -11.30
CA GLN A 458 26.25 14.93 -10.83
C GLN A 458 26.59 14.94 -9.34
N ASP A 459 27.37 15.93 -8.88
CA ASP A 459 27.59 16.13 -7.46
C ASP A 459 26.34 16.69 -6.79
N GLY A 460 25.74 15.88 -5.89
CA GLY A 460 24.50 16.23 -5.23
C GLY A 460 24.61 17.46 -4.31
N SER A 461 25.78 17.73 -3.74
CA SER A 461 25.99 18.91 -2.89
C SER A 461 25.93 20.19 -3.72
N ILE A 462 26.58 20.20 -4.89
CA ILE A 462 26.56 21.34 -5.82
C ILE A 462 25.12 21.56 -6.32
N VAL A 463 24.40 20.48 -6.69
CA VAL A 463 23.02 20.57 -7.14
C VAL A 463 22.12 21.14 -6.04
N CYS A 464 22.24 20.66 -4.79
CA CYS A 464 21.48 21.19 -3.66
C CYS A 464 21.66 22.69 -3.47
N GLU A 465 22.91 23.18 -3.46
CA GLU A 465 23.20 24.60 -3.27
C GLU A 465 22.66 25.45 -4.44
N LYS A 466 22.80 24.97 -5.68
CA LYS A 466 22.25 25.65 -6.85
C LYS A 466 20.73 25.69 -6.85
N VAL A 467 20.07 24.63 -6.41
CA VAL A 467 18.61 24.61 -6.25
C VAL A 467 18.18 25.58 -5.14
N LEU A 468 18.88 25.62 -4.01
CA LEU A 468 18.58 26.54 -2.90
C LEU A 468 18.79 28.03 -3.25
N SER A 469 19.71 28.35 -4.17
CA SER A 469 19.90 29.72 -4.65
C SER A 469 18.76 30.24 -5.53
N GLY A 470 17.95 29.35 -6.08
CA GLY A 470 16.76 29.68 -6.84
C GLY A 470 15.50 29.81 -5.97
N SER A 471 14.36 30.10 -6.58
CA SER A 471 13.07 30.27 -5.90
C SER A 471 11.93 29.52 -6.60
N GLY A 472 10.78 29.38 -5.92
CA GLY A 472 9.59 28.73 -6.46
C GLY A 472 9.84 27.29 -6.89
N ASN A 473 9.44 26.94 -8.11
CA ASN A 473 9.53 25.60 -8.67
C ASN A 473 10.87 25.32 -9.38
N PHE A 474 11.84 26.25 -9.29
CA PHE A 474 13.16 26.07 -9.90
C PHE A 474 13.89 24.90 -9.26
N GLY A 475 14.38 23.97 -10.08
CA GLY A 475 15.08 22.79 -9.61
C GLY A 475 15.91 22.14 -10.71
N TYR A 476 16.51 21.00 -10.38
CA TYR A 476 17.34 20.23 -11.30
C TYR A 476 16.53 19.08 -11.90
N ASN A 477 16.36 19.08 -13.23
CA ASN A 477 15.79 17.98 -13.99
C ASN A 477 16.86 16.95 -14.31
N ALA A 478 16.88 15.85 -13.59
CA ALA A 478 17.88 14.80 -13.76
C ALA A 478 17.74 14.00 -15.08
N ALA A 479 16.61 14.09 -15.78
CA ALA A 479 16.42 13.46 -17.09
C ALA A 479 17.21 14.19 -18.17
N THR A 480 17.11 15.53 -18.20
CA THR A 480 17.73 16.42 -19.20
C THR A 480 19.09 16.97 -18.74
N ASN A 481 19.43 16.92 -17.46
CA ASN A 481 20.55 17.58 -16.79
C ASN A 481 20.45 19.12 -16.81
N GLU A 482 19.24 19.67 -16.86
CA GLU A 482 19.01 21.10 -16.91
C GLU A 482 18.40 21.63 -15.60
N TYR A 483 18.53 22.96 -15.39
CA TYR A 483 17.90 23.66 -14.28
C TYR A 483 16.76 24.51 -14.81
N GLU A 484 15.54 24.21 -14.39
CA GLU A 484 14.32 24.81 -14.94
C GLU A 484 13.18 24.86 -13.93
N ASP A 485 12.02 25.39 -14.32
CA ASP A 485 10.78 25.29 -13.55
C ASP A 485 10.25 23.85 -13.69
N LEU A 486 10.42 23.06 -12.62
CA LEU A 486 10.10 21.64 -12.63
C LEU A 486 8.62 21.34 -12.83
N VAL A 487 7.72 22.21 -12.33
CA VAL A 487 6.27 22.03 -12.52
C VAL A 487 5.90 22.22 -14.00
N LYS A 488 6.49 23.24 -14.67
CA LYS A 488 6.27 23.44 -16.12
C LYS A 488 6.89 22.34 -16.95
N ALA A 489 8.04 21.82 -16.52
CA ALA A 489 8.72 20.71 -17.18
C ALA A 489 8.06 19.34 -16.94
N GLY A 490 7.03 19.29 -16.08
CA GLY A 490 6.34 18.06 -15.74
C GLY A 490 7.06 17.19 -14.70
N VAL A 491 8.09 17.70 -14.02
CA VAL A 491 8.75 17.00 -12.91
C VAL A 491 8.03 17.36 -11.62
N ILE A 492 7.06 16.55 -11.23
CA ILE A 492 6.16 16.80 -10.10
C ILE A 492 6.10 15.59 -9.17
N ASP A 493 5.84 15.83 -7.90
CA ASP A 493 5.57 14.82 -6.88
C ASP A 493 4.21 15.12 -6.21
N PRO A 494 3.36 14.11 -5.96
CA PRO A 494 2.17 14.30 -5.14
C PRO A 494 2.54 14.72 -3.71
N THR A 495 1.84 15.72 -3.16
CA THR A 495 2.09 16.25 -1.81
C THR A 495 1.94 15.15 -0.76
N LYS A 496 0.92 14.32 -0.87
CA LYS A 496 0.66 13.18 0.02
C LYS A 496 1.85 12.22 0.05
N VAL A 497 2.41 11.88 -1.11
CA VAL A 497 3.57 10.99 -1.24
C VAL A 497 4.79 11.56 -0.51
N THR A 498 5.13 12.81 -0.82
CA THR A 498 6.31 13.49 -0.24
C THR A 498 6.20 13.63 1.28
N ARG A 499 5.02 14.04 1.77
CA ARG A 499 4.73 14.18 3.20
C ARG A 499 4.79 12.84 3.94
N THR A 500 4.12 11.83 3.41
CA THR A 500 4.07 10.48 4.02
C THR A 500 5.45 9.84 4.06
N ALA A 501 6.24 9.99 3.00
CA ALA A 501 7.63 9.50 2.97
C ALA A 501 8.47 10.09 4.12
N LEU A 502 8.38 11.41 4.35
CA LEU A 502 9.07 12.07 5.46
C LEU A 502 8.58 11.58 6.83
N GLN A 503 7.27 11.49 7.03
CA GLN A 503 6.67 11.07 8.30
C GLN A 503 7.01 9.62 8.65
N ASN A 504 6.90 8.68 7.71
CA ASN A 504 7.22 7.28 7.95
C ASN A 504 8.73 7.06 8.16
N ALA A 505 9.57 7.73 7.36
CA ALA A 505 11.02 7.68 7.51
C ALA A 505 11.45 8.12 8.92
N THR A 506 10.96 9.25 9.38
CA THR A 506 11.33 9.80 10.69
C THR A 506 10.73 9.00 11.85
N SER A 507 9.50 8.53 11.72
CA SER A 507 8.85 7.68 12.74
C SER A 507 9.68 6.44 13.05
N VAL A 508 10.09 5.70 12.03
CA VAL A 508 10.89 4.48 12.23
C VAL A 508 12.32 4.80 12.65
N SER A 509 12.93 5.85 12.07
CA SER A 509 14.29 6.25 12.46
C SER A 509 14.38 6.66 13.93
N THR A 510 13.37 7.34 14.47
CA THR A 510 13.33 7.70 15.91
C THR A 510 13.20 6.48 16.81
N LEU A 511 12.48 5.44 16.39
CA LEU A 511 12.45 4.17 17.13
C LEU A 511 13.82 3.52 17.17
N LEU A 512 14.53 3.46 16.04
CA LEU A 512 15.89 2.92 15.98
C LEU A 512 16.86 3.73 16.84
N LEU A 513 16.76 5.07 16.85
CA LEU A 513 17.64 5.96 17.60
C LEU A 513 17.42 5.90 19.12
N THR A 514 16.20 5.60 19.56
CA THR A 514 15.84 5.45 20.97
C THR A 514 16.01 4.03 21.50
N SER A 515 16.32 3.06 20.64
CA SER A 515 16.58 1.67 21.04
C SER A 515 18.02 1.50 21.49
N ASP A 516 18.21 0.81 22.62
CA ASP A 516 19.53 0.57 23.24
C ASP A 516 19.86 -0.91 23.39
N ALA A 517 18.89 -1.80 23.20
CA ALA A 517 19.06 -3.24 23.26
C ALA A 517 18.36 -3.95 22.10
N LEU A 518 19.01 -4.96 21.55
CA LEU A 518 18.45 -5.87 20.57
C LEU A 518 18.33 -7.27 21.16
N ILE A 519 17.16 -7.89 21.05
CA ILE A 519 16.90 -9.23 21.54
C ILE A 519 16.42 -10.08 20.35
N ALA A 520 17.23 -11.07 20.00
CA ALA A 520 16.96 -11.95 18.86
C ALA A 520 16.91 -13.43 19.27
N GLU A 521 16.29 -14.25 18.46
CA GLU A 521 16.36 -15.71 18.62
C GLU A 521 17.70 -16.22 18.11
N LYS A 522 18.33 -17.14 18.89
CA LYS A 522 19.55 -17.79 18.41
C LYS A 522 19.22 -18.58 17.15
N PRO A 523 19.96 -18.41 16.05
CA PRO A 523 19.78 -19.23 14.86
C PRO A 523 19.88 -20.71 15.25
N LYS A 524 18.98 -21.54 14.71
CA LYS A 524 19.13 -22.98 14.85
C LYS A 524 20.35 -23.41 14.04
N ASP A 525 21.32 -24.05 14.68
CA ASP A 525 22.45 -24.66 13.99
C ASP A 525 21.88 -25.52 12.85
N ALA A 526 22.24 -25.22 11.62
CA ALA A 526 21.91 -26.10 10.50
C ALA A 526 22.47 -27.46 10.82
N LYS A 527 21.61 -28.47 11.02
CA LYS A 527 22.06 -29.85 11.17
C LYS A 527 22.98 -30.13 9.98
N PRO A 528 24.22 -30.60 10.20
CA PRO A 528 25.09 -31.01 9.11
C PRO A 528 24.30 -32.00 8.27
N LYS A 529 24.18 -31.75 6.97
CA LYS A 529 23.65 -32.74 6.02
C LYS A 529 24.48 -33.98 6.21
N GLY A 530 23.90 -35.00 6.85
CA GLY A 530 24.56 -36.28 7.10
C GLY A 530 25.11 -36.79 5.79
N GLY A 531 26.41 -36.92 5.73
CA GLY A 531 27.09 -37.61 4.66
C GLY A 531 26.51 -39.03 4.55
N GLY A 532 25.91 -39.33 3.43
CA GLY A 532 25.47 -40.68 3.12
C GLY A 532 26.67 -41.61 3.16
N ALA A 533 26.74 -42.41 4.22
CA ALA A 533 27.62 -43.58 4.25
C ALA A 533 27.12 -44.51 3.15
N GLY A 534 27.93 -44.67 2.10
CA GLY A 534 27.73 -45.72 1.09
C GLY A 534 27.75 -47.08 1.76
N HIS A 535 26.62 -47.77 1.73
CA HIS A 535 26.62 -49.23 1.91
C HIS A 535 26.94 -49.86 0.55
N GLY A 536 28.16 -50.37 0.46
CA GLY A 536 28.53 -51.35 -0.54
C GLY A 536 27.68 -52.61 -0.33
N GLY A 537 26.81 -52.90 -1.27
CA GLY A 537 26.12 -54.16 -1.36
C GLY A 537 26.95 -55.12 -2.20
N ASP A 538 27.48 -56.15 -1.57
CA ASP A 538 28.02 -57.35 -2.22
C ASP A 538 26.91 -58.01 -3.05
N TYR A 539 27.18 -58.20 -4.33
CA TYR A 539 26.44 -59.13 -5.17
C TYR A 539 27.06 -60.50 -5.02
N ASP A 540 26.41 -61.44 -4.32
CA ASP A 540 26.60 -62.82 -4.55
C ASP A 540 25.46 -63.46 -5.31
N MET A 541 25.84 -64.12 -6.38
CA MET A 541 24.97 -64.91 -7.26
C MET A 541 24.41 -66.15 -6.52
N TYR A 542 23.14 -66.43 -6.69
CA TYR A 542 22.58 -67.65 -7.24
C TYR A 542 21.14 -67.44 -7.65
#